data_28359deebd58c9731e1257105bac19f4
#
_entry.id   28359deebd58c9731e1257105bac19f4
#
_cell.length_a   1.000
_cell.length_b   1.000
_cell.length_c   1.000
_cell.angle_alpha   90.00
_cell.angle_beta   90.00
_cell.angle_gamma   90.00
#
_symmetry.space_group_name_H-M   'P 1'
#
loop_
_entity.id
_entity.type
_entity.pdbx_description
1 polymer ?
#
loop_
_entity_poly.entity_id
_entity_poly.type
_entity_poly.pdbx_seq_one_letter_code
_entity_poly.pdbx_strand_id
1 'polypeptide(L)'
;MIGSHYNSENFNCAHFVAQWYSDKLCIEIPVVDEFELSFVRWMRKHFVKIDKPENDCLVNMQSDNNSHVGVYSDYGVYHNYKVGKSKGSVVHWELGVVMRNYKKVTFWKWSQ
;
A
#
# COMPACT_ATOMS: atom_id res chain seq x y z
N MET A 1 -1.45 6.18 12.60
CA MET A 1 -1.45 6.37 11.14
C MET A 1 -2.83 6.61 10.56
N ILE A 2 -3.86 5.97 11.06
CA ILE A 2 -5.22 6.27 10.59
C ILE A 2 -5.48 7.75 10.82
N GLY A 3 -6.02 8.43 9.82
CA GLY A 3 -6.30 9.84 9.88
C GLY A 3 -5.21 10.75 9.32
N SER A 4 -4.05 10.20 8.96
CA SER A 4 -3.04 11.00 8.27
C SER A 4 -3.57 11.45 6.92
N HIS A 5 -3.34 12.70 6.60
CA HIS A 5 -3.85 13.25 5.35
C HIS A 5 -3.00 12.83 4.16
N TYR A 6 -3.68 12.50 3.07
CA TYR A 6 -3.01 12.24 1.80
C TYR A 6 -2.38 13.53 1.29
N ASN A 7 -1.13 13.40 0.85
CA ASN A 7 -0.40 14.50 0.24
C ASN A 7 0.41 13.93 -0.93
N SER A 8 0.05 14.31 -2.15
CA SER A 8 0.68 13.77 -3.35
C SER A 8 2.16 14.12 -3.47
N GLU A 9 2.62 15.15 -2.80
CA GLU A 9 4.03 15.54 -2.81
C GLU A 9 4.82 14.85 -1.70
N ASN A 10 4.24 14.73 -0.51
CA ASN A 10 4.95 14.29 0.68
C ASN A 10 4.45 12.99 1.28
N PHE A 11 3.20 12.62 1.03
CA PHE A 11 2.61 11.45 1.65
C PHE A 11 1.58 10.82 0.73
N ASN A 12 2.00 9.83 -0.02
CA ASN A 12 1.16 9.05 -0.93
C ASN A 12 1.18 7.58 -0.53
N CYS A 13 0.63 6.68 -1.34
CA CYS A 13 0.52 5.28 -0.95
C CYS A 13 1.87 4.60 -0.72
N ALA A 14 2.90 4.94 -1.49
CA ALA A 14 4.22 4.35 -1.27
C ALA A 14 4.91 4.94 -0.04
N HIS A 15 4.75 6.25 0.19
CA HIS A 15 5.27 6.86 1.41
C HIS A 15 4.62 6.26 2.65
N PHE A 16 3.31 5.99 2.58
CA PHE A 16 2.61 5.34 3.68
C PHE A 16 3.19 3.95 3.95
N VAL A 17 3.41 3.14 2.91
CA VAL A 17 3.99 1.81 3.08
C VAL A 17 5.40 1.90 3.65
N ALA A 18 6.21 2.81 3.14
CA ALA A 18 7.58 2.99 3.65
C ALA A 18 7.57 3.37 5.13
N GLN A 19 6.68 4.27 5.52
CA GLN A 19 6.56 4.67 6.92
C GLN A 19 6.09 3.51 7.80
N TRP A 20 5.12 2.72 7.33
CA TRP A 20 4.65 1.55 8.07
C TRP A 20 5.79 0.58 8.35
N TYR A 21 6.58 0.25 7.32
CA TYR A 21 7.67 -0.70 7.47
C TYR A 21 8.77 -0.17 8.38
N SER A 22 9.09 1.11 8.28
CA SER A 22 10.07 1.74 9.17
C SER A 22 9.59 1.72 10.62
N ASP A 23 8.35 2.14 10.86
CA ASP A 23 7.82 2.29 12.21
C ASP A 23 7.50 0.95 12.88
N LYS A 24 6.98 -0.01 12.13
CA LYS A 24 6.49 -1.28 12.70
C LYS A 24 7.51 -2.41 12.61
N LEU A 25 8.32 -2.42 11.58
CA LEU A 25 9.21 -3.55 11.30
C LEU A 25 10.68 -3.16 11.30
N CYS A 26 10.97 -1.88 11.46
CA CYS A 26 12.36 -1.36 11.38
C CYS A 26 13.04 -1.71 10.05
N ILE A 27 12.27 -1.75 8.98
CA ILE A 27 12.76 -2.03 7.63
C ILE A 27 12.73 -0.74 6.83
N GLU A 28 13.88 -0.32 6.31
CA GLU A 28 14.00 0.87 5.49
C GLU A 28 13.66 0.56 4.04
N ILE A 29 12.61 1.19 3.54
CA ILE A 29 12.19 1.07 2.15
C ILE A 29 12.54 2.37 1.42
N PRO A 30 13.36 2.32 0.36
CA PRO A 30 13.65 3.53 -0.41
C PRO A 30 12.37 4.08 -1.04
N VAL A 31 12.16 5.37 -0.87
CA VAL A 31 11.07 6.06 -1.54
C VAL A 31 11.63 6.66 -2.81
N VAL A 32 10.99 6.37 -3.93
CA VAL A 32 11.43 6.86 -5.22
C VAL A 32 10.46 7.93 -5.75
N ASP A 33 11.01 8.93 -6.40
CA ASP A 33 10.24 10.07 -6.86
C ASP A 33 9.33 9.72 -8.05
N GLU A 34 9.78 8.86 -8.92
CA GLU A 34 9.00 8.40 -10.08
C GLU A 34 8.16 7.21 -9.70
N PHE A 35 7.27 7.47 -9.02
CA PHE A 35 6.52 6.88 -8.01
C PHE A 35 5.92 5.50 -8.30
N GLU A 36 4.93 5.40 -9.18
CA GLU A 36 4.15 4.15 -9.25
C GLU A 36 4.90 3.03 -9.96
N LEU A 37 5.50 3.30 -11.09
CA LEU A 37 6.20 2.28 -11.86
C LEU A 37 7.45 1.80 -11.14
N SER A 38 8.18 2.74 -10.56
CA SER A 38 9.40 2.41 -9.83
C SER A 38 9.10 1.62 -8.56
N PHE A 39 8.02 1.97 -7.85
CA PHE A 39 7.64 1.24 -6.65
C PHE A 39 7.20 -0.19 -6.95
N VAL A 40 6.37 -0.40 -7.97
CA VAL A 40 5.92 -1.75 -8.34
C VAL A 40 7.11 -2.61 -8.76
N ARG A 41 8.04 -2.06 -9.52
CA ARG A 41 9.25 -2.76 -9.93
C ARG A 41 10.11 -3.12 -8.71
N TRP A 42 10.30 -2.17 -7.82
CA TRP A 42 11.03 -2.38 -6.57
C TRP A 42 10.35 -3.45 -5.70
N MET A 43 9.04 -3.40 -5.58
CA MET A 43 8.26 -4.37 -4.82
C MET A 43 8.50 -5.80 -5.38
N ARG A 44 8.41 -5.97 -6.69
CA ARG A 44 8.63 -7.27 -7.31
C ARG A 44 10.03 -7.81 -7.08
N LYS A 45 10.99 -6.93 -6.92
CA LYS A 45 12.38 -7.30 -6.70
C LYS A 45 12.65 -7.75 -5.27
N HIS A 46 11.98 -7.14 -4.29
CA HIS A 46 12.28 -7.34 -2.87
C HIS A 46 11.20 -8.08 -2.10
N PHE A 47 10.06 -8.31 -2.71
CA PHE A 47 8.94 -9.00 -2.09
C PHE A 47 8.59 -10.24 -2.88
N VAL A 48 7.96 -11.20 -2.20
CA VAL A 48 7.48 -12.42 -2.83
C VAL A 48 5.95 -12.42 -2.82
N LYS A 49 5.36 -12.73 -3.96
CA LYS A 49 3.91 -12.84 -4.05
C LYS A 49 3.43 -14.05 -3.26
N ILE A 50 2.38 -13.85 -2.46
CA ILE A 50 1.77 -14.92 -1.67
C ILE A 50 0.29 -15.02 -2.01
N ASP A 51 -0.29 -16.19 -1.76
CA ASP A 51 -1.68 -16.47 -2.14
C ASP A 51 -2.70 -15.91 -1.16
N LYS A 52 -2.33 -15.78 0.09
CA LYS A 52 -3.22 -15.31 1.15
C LYS A 52 -2.55 -14.18 1.92
N PRO A 53 -3.33 -13.22 2.43
CA PRO A 53 -2.74 -12.12 3.17
C PRO A 53 -2.16 -12.59 4.51
N GLU A 54 -1.04 -11.98 4.88
CA GLU A 54 -0.39 -12.13 6.17
C GLU A 54 -0.19 -10.75 6.77
N ASN A 55 -0.11 -10.67 8.10
CA ASN A 55 0.14 -9.38 8.75
C ASN A 55 1.40 -8.72 8.18
N ASP A 56 1.28 -7.42 7.91
CA ASP A 56 2.33 -6.58 7.37
C ASP A 56 2.73 -6.88 5.93
N CYS A 57 2.00 -7.76 5.23
CA CYS A 57 2.25 -7.92 3.80
C CYS A 57 1.72 -6.71 3.03
N LEU A 58 2.33 -6.44 1.88
CA LEU A 58 1.81 -5.43 0.97
C LEU A 58 0.57 -5.95 0.25
N VAL A 59 -0.36 -5.05 0.01
CA VAL A 59 -1.55 -5.34 -0.79
C VAL A 59 -1.50 -4.43 -2.01
N ASN A 60 -1.31 -5.03 -3.18
CA ASN A 60 -1.33 -4.28 -4.44
C ASN A 60 -2.74 -4.33 -4.99
N MET A 61 -3.37 -3.17 -5.09
CA MET A 61 -4.75 -3.01 -5.49
C MET A 61 -4.79 -2.31 -6.85
N GLN A 62 -5.27 -3.03 -7.86
CA GLN A 62 -5.25 -2.52 -9.23
C GLN A 62 -6.65 -2.27 -9.76
N SER A 63 -6.84 -1.13 -10.38
CA SER A 63 -8.00 -0.80 -11.19
C SER A 63 -7.54 -0.55 -12.63
N ASP A 64 -8.45 -0.13 -13.52
CA ASP A 64 -8.14 -0.01 -14.94
C ASP A 64 -6.91 0.84 -15.24
N ASN A 65 -6.75 1.94 -14.53
CA ASN A 65 -5.72 2.93 -14.84
C ASN A 65 -4.73 3.17 -13.71
N ASN A 66 -4.93 2.54 -12.56
CA ASN A 66 -4.14 2.85 -11.38
C ASN A 66 -3.75 1.62 -10.60
N SER A 67 -2.55 1.67 -10.05
CA SER A 67 -2.10 0.76 -8.99
C SER A 67 -2.09 1.53 -7.68
N HIS A 68 -2.56 0.89 -6.63
CA HIS A 68 -2.58 1.46 -5.29
C HIS A 68 -2.04 0.40 -4.33
N VAL A 69 -1.31 0.83 -3.32
CA VAL A 69 -0.66 -0.08 -2.39
C VAL A 69 -1.07 0.23 -0.96
N GLY A 70 -1.33 -0.81 -0.20
CA GLY A 70 -1.59 -0.70 1.22
C GLY A 70 -0.87 -1.81 1.98
N VAL A 71 -1.17 -1.91 3.27
CA VAL A 71 -0.59 -2.93 4.16
C VAL A 71 -1.71 -3.69 4.85
N TYR A 72 -1.62 -5.01 4.82
CA TYR A 72 -2.59 -5.85 5.51
C TYR A 72 -2.24 -5.94 6.99
N SER A 73 -3.19 -5.59 7.84
CA SER A 73 -3.07 -5.75 9.29
C SER A 73 -4.45 -5.61 9.91
N ASP A 74 -4.67 -6.22 11.07
CA ASP A 74 -5.95 -6.16 11.78
C ASP A 74 -7.13 -6.63 10.91
N TYR A 75 -6.92 -7.70 10.16
CA TYR A 75 -7.93 -8.34 9.30
C TYR A 75 -8.44 -7.45 8.18
N GLY A 76 -7.66 -6.47 7.76
CA GLY A 76 -8.04 -5.59 6.67
C GLY A 76 -6.83 -4.88 6.10
N VAL A 77 -7.09 -3.84 5.32
CA VAL A 77 -6.03 -3.13 4.59
C VAL A 77 -6.00 -1.68 5.03
N TYR A 78 -4.86 -1.27 5.58
CA TYR A 78 -4.56 0.14 5.81
C TYR A 78 -4.01 0.73 4.54
N HIS A 79 -4.61 1.80 4.05
CA HIS A 79 -4.11 2.45 2.85
C HIS A 79 -4.47 3.93 2.85
N ASN A 80 -3.74 4.69 2.07
CA ASN A 80 -3.96 6.12 1.96
C ASN A 80 -4.97 6.37 0.85
N TYR A 81 -6.22 6.58 1.23
CA TYR A 81 -7.33 6.69 0.29
C TYR A 81 -7.64 8.15 -0.03
N LYS A 82 -7.62 8.47 -1.31
CA LYS A 82 -7.90 9.81 -1.80
C LYS A 82 -9.38 9.96 -2.09
N VAL A 83 -10.01 10.89 -1.40
CA VAL A 83 -11.40 11.26 -1.64
C VAL A 83 -11.41 12.62 -2.33
N GLY A 84 -11.97 12.70 -3.54
CA GLY A 84 -12.00 13.93 -4.30
C GLY A 84 -10.67 14.24 -4.97
N LYS A 85 -10.41 15.53 -5.22
CA LYS A 85 -9.29 15.91 -6.09
C LYS A 85 -7.95 16.06 -5.41
N SER A 86 -7.88 16.31 -4.13
CA SER A 86 -6.62 16.71 -3.51
C SER A 86 -6.36 16.20 -2.11
N LYS A 87 -7.33 15.62 -1.45
CA LYS A 87 -7.16 15.21 -0.06
C LYS A 87 -7.63 13.78 0.15
N GLY A 88 -6.90 13.05 0.94
CA GLY A 88 -7.26 11.74 1.39
C GLY A 88 -6.73 11.52 2.78
N SER A 89 -7.01 10.38 3.35
CA SER A 89 -6.49 10.00 4.65
C SER A 89 -6.25 8.50 4.68
N VAL A 90 -5.48 8.08 5.66
CA VAL A 90 -5.26 6.64 5.89
C VAL A 90 -6.56 6.06 6.43
N VAL A 91 -7.03 5.01 5.78
CA VAL A 91 -8.25 4.30 6.16
C VAL A 91 -7.93 2.82 6.34
N HIS A 92 -8.81 2.13 7.04
CA HIS A 92 -8.72 0.67 7.21
C HIS A 92 -10.00 0.06 6.62
N TRP A 93 -9.86 -0.70 5.55
CA TRP A 93 -10.97 -1.37 4.89
C TRP A 93 -10.88 -2.87 5.11
N GLU A 94 -12.00 -3.50 5.40
CA GLU A 94 -12.07 -4.94 5.39
C GLU A 94 -11.68 -5.48 4.02
N LEU A 95 -11.08 -6.66 3.98
CA LEU A 95 -10.59 -7.24 2.73
C LEU A 95 -11.71 -7.39 1.68
N GLY A 96 -12.91 -7.76 2.09
CA GLY A 96 -14.04 -7.86 1.18
C GLY A 96 -14.38 -6.54 0.48
N VAL A 97 -14.24 -5.42 1.20
CA VAL A 97 -14.45 -4.09 0.63
C VAL A 97 -13.38 -3.80 -0.42
N VAL A 98 -12.13 -4.12 -0.11
CA VAL A 98 -11.04 -3.96 -1.06
C VAL A 98 -11.28 -4.78 -2.32
N MET A 99 -11.66 -6.04 -2.16
CA MET A 99 -11.91 -6.93 -3.29
C MET A 99 -13.05 -6.45 -4.20
N ARG A 100 -14.02 -5.73 -3.64
CA ARG A 100 -15.14 -5.18 -4.44
C ARG A 100 -14.78 -3.89 -5.17
N ASN A 101 -13.76 -3.18 -4.70
CA ASN A 101 -13.42 -1.87 -5.25
C ASN A 101 -12.28 -1.90 -6.26
N TYR A 102 -11.55 -3.01 -6.34
CA TYR A 102 -10.41 -3.13 -7.25
C TYR A 102 -10.54 -4.39 -8.09
N LYS A 103 -10.09 -4.33 -9.34
CA LYS A 103 -10.19 -5.45 -10.27
C LYS A 103 -9.25 -6.58 -9.93
N LYS A 104 -8.07 -6.25 -9.44
CA LYS A 104 -7.06 -7.24 -9.10
C LYS A 104 -6.40 -6.86 -7.80
N VAL A 105 -6.36 -7.79 -6.87
CA VAL A 105 -5.73 -7.60 -5.57
C VAL A 105 -4.72 -8.73 -5.37
N THR A 106 -3.47 -8.37 -5.11
CA THR A 106 -2.39 -9.34 -4.87
C THR A 106 -1.67 -8.99 -3.58
N PHE A 107 -1.07 -10.00 -2.97
CA PHE A 107 -0.41 -9.86 -1.68
C PHE A 107 1.08 -10.17 -1.84
N TRP A 108 1.93 -9.41 -1.16
CA TRP A 108 3.37 -9.48 -1.33
C TRP A 108 4.05 -9.42 0.02
N LYS A 109 4.89 -10.38 0.29
CA LYS A 109 5.58 -10.51 1.57
C LYS A 109 7.04 -10.11 1.42
N TRP A 110 7.56 -9.40 2.42
CA TRP A 110 8.97 -9.03 2.45
C TRP A 110 9.84 -10.30 2.48
N SER A 111 10.79 -10.39 1.57
CA SER A 111 11.58 -11.60 1.36
C SER A 111 13.06 -11.45 1.74
N GLN A 112 13.45 -10.32 2.25
CA GLN A 112 14.87 -10.06 2.58
C GLN A 112 15.13 -9.92 4.06
#